data_77b42e29b5356ebe24d94d83f0871611
#
_entry.id   77b42e29b5356ebe24d94d83f0871611
#
_cell.length_a   1.000
_cell.length_b   1.000
_cell.length_c   1.000
_cell.angle_alpha   90.00
_cell.angle_beta   90.00
_cell.angle_gamma   90.00
#
_symmetry.space_group_name_H-M   'P 1'
#
loop_
_entity.id
_entity.type
_entity.pdbx_description
1 polymer ?
#
loop_
_entity_poly.entity_id
_entity_poly.type
_entity_poly.pdbx_seq_one_letter_code
_entity_poly.pdbx_strand_id
1 'polypeptide(L)'
;MSIMASYIEAIGGASAAESVKTLMFNAEVSIEGMPFKPTAVLKSMAPNKTSMEMSIAGMGTVMKQKFDGTTGYAEQGGMKQPMSEDDIAEQASQKGLFPEAHYTADDIQLISLSELEGTDVYKIKVKGSSESFRYYDATSGLLLREEGTEEAQGQSITSITEHSDYRVVNGVMIPFGRKITAGPQIIGFTATEVIINSEVSETDFK
;
A
#
# COMPACT_ATOMS: atom_id res chain seq x y z
N MET A 1 16.32 5.69 19.31
CA MET A 1 15.20 4.85 18.81
C MET A 1 15.46 4.65 17.34
N SER A 2 15.23 3.45 16.77
CA SER A 2 15.39 3.26 15.32
C SER A 2 14.19 3.89 14.59
N ILE A 3 14.37 4.29 13.33
CA ILE A 3 13.30 4.92 12.53
C ILE A 3 12.08 3.99 12.43
N MET A 4 12.31 2.68 12.26
CA MET A 4 11.23 1.69 12.26
C MET A 4 10.51 1.61 13.60
N ALA A 5 11.23 1.66 14.71
CA ALA A 5 10.59 1.70 16.02
C ALA A 5 9.77 2.98 16.25
N SER A 6 10.24 4.14 15.73
CA SER A 6 9.48 5.39 15.77
C SER A 6 8.20 5.30 14.95
N TYR A 7 8.26 4.70 13.74
CA TYR A 7 7.07 4.48 12.92
C TYR A 7 6.07 3.54 13.62
N ILE A 8 6.53 2.40 14.13
CA ILE A 8 5.65 1.44 14.82
C ILE A 8 4.99 2.10 16.05
N GLU A 9 5.73 2.90 16.81
CA GLU A 9 5.15 3.67 17.93
C GLU A 9 4.10 4.68 17.45
N ALA A 10 4.40 5.41 16.35
CA ALA A 10 3.51 6.41 15.77
C ALA A 10 2.18 5.80 15.28
N ILE A 11 2.19 4.56 14.80
CA ILE A 11 0.95 3.90 14.34
C ILE A 11 0.17 3.19 15.47
N GLY A 12 0.61 3.29 16.73
CA GLY A 12 -0.11 2.74 17.89
C GLY A 12 0.65 1.66 18.65
N GLY A 13 1.91 1.40 18.28
CA GLY A 13 2.79 0.44 18.93
C GLY A 13 2.73 -0.98 18.32
N ALA A 14 3.72 -1.79 18.64
CA ALA A 14 3.88 -3.14 18.07
C ALA A 14 2.66 -4.04 18.33
N SER A 15 2.11 -4.01 19.53
CA SER A 15 0.94 -4.84 19.89
C SER A 15 -0.29 -4.46 19.07
N ALA A 16 -0.51 -3.15 18.82
CA ALA A 16 -1.62 -2.69 17.98
C ALA A 16 -1.42 -3.13 16.52
N ALA A 17 -0.22 -2.93 15.96
CA ALA A 17 0.11 -3.36 14.60
C ALA A 17 -0.05 -4.88 14.41
N GLU A 18 0.47 -5.69 15.34
CA GLU A 18 0.37 -7.16 15.30
C GLU A 18 -1.07 -7.69 15.49
N SER A 19 -1.92 -6.92 16.16
CA SER A 19 -3.33 -7.30 16.37
C SER A 19 -4.17 -7.21 15.09
N VAL A 20 -3.72 -6.44 14.08
CA VAL A 20 -4.41 -6.30 12.80
C VAL A 20 -4.20 -7.54 11.96
N LYS A 21 -5.23 -8.35 11.80
CA LYS A 21 -5.21 -9.57 10.97
C LYS A 21 -5.86 -9.35 9.61
N THR A 22 -6.85 -8.47 9.56
CA THR A 22 -7.51 -8.08 8.32
C THR A 22 -7.74 -6.57 8.28
N LEU A 23 -7.74 -6.03 7.07
CA LEU A 23 -7.95 -4.62 6.82
C LEU A 23 -8.80 -4.44 5.56
N MET A 24 -9.86 -3.63 5.65
CA MET A 24 -10.67 -3.27 4.51
C MET A 24 -10.76 -1.75 4.40
N PHE A 25 -10.59 -1.25 3.18
CA PHE A 25 -10.82 0.13 2.81
C PHE A 25 -11.95 0.21 1.79
N ASN A 26 -12.95 1.03 2.07
CA ASN A 26 -13.87 1.55 1.08
C ASN A 26 -13.37 2.94 0.68
N ALA A 27 -13.15 3.21 -0.60
CA ALA A 27 -12.54 4.45 -1.05
C ALA A 27 -13.25 5.03 -2.29
N GLU A 28 -13.30 6.35 -2.35
CA GLU A 28 -13.50 7.08 -3.59
C GLU A 28 -12.16 7.15 -4.34
N VAL A 29 -12.23 6.98 -5.66
CA VAL A 29 -11.05 7.02 -6.52
C VAL A 29 -11.14 8.22 -7.46
N SER A 30 -10.05 8.94 -7.59
CA SER A 30 -9.88 9.99 -8.60
C SER A 30 -8.77 9.56 -9.58
N ILE A 31 -9.02 9.64 -10.87
CA ILE A 31 -8.03 9.38 -11.91
C ILE A 31 -7.92 10.64 -12.74
N GLU A 32 -6.70 11.18 -12.85
CA GLU A 32 -6.48 12.41 -13.59
C GLU A 32 -6.92 12.27 -15.05
N GLY A 33 -7.66 13.27 -15.56
CA GLY A 33 -8.21 13.25 -16.91
C GLY A 33 -9.51 12.44 -17.07
N MET A 34 -10.03 11.78 -16.03
CA MET A 34 -11.30 11.07 -16.09
C MET A 34 -12.45 11.87 -15.46
N PRO A 35 -13.62 12.00 -16.14
CA PRO A 35 -14.74 12.78 -15.64
C PRO A 35 -15.59 12.05 -14.59
N PHE A 36 -15.42 10.75 -14.42
CA PHE A 36 -16.16 9.92 -13.46
C PHE A 36 -15.27 9.56 -12.26
N LYS A 37 -15.91 9.32 -11.13
CA LYS A 37 -15.25 8.92 -9.89
C LYS A 37 -15.57 7.45 -9.62
N PRO A 38 -14.61 6.54 -9.84
CA PRO A 38 -14.77 5.16 -9.41
C PRO A 38 -14.83 5.05 -7.89
N THR A 39 -15.33 3.93 -7.40
CA THR A 39 -15.16 3.49 -6.03
C THR A 39 -14.26 2.25 -6.01
N ALA A 40 -13.53 2.06 -4.93
CA ALA A 40 -12.70 0.88 -4.74
C ALA A 40 -12.96 0.24 -3.38
N VAL A 41 -12.93 -1.08 -3.34
CA VAL A 41 -12.85 -1.87 -2.11
C VAL A 41 -11.52 -2.59 -2.12
N LEU A 42 -10.68 -2.27 -1.13
CA LEU A 42 -9.38 -2.93 -0.94
C LEU A 42 -9.48 -3.77 0.32
N LYS A 43 -9.11 -5.04 0.22
CA LYS A 43 -9.08 -5.98 1.35
C LYS A 43 -7.70 -6.60 1.47
N SER A 44 -7.23 -6.72 2.69
CA SER A 44 -5.96 -7.38 2.99
C SER A 44 -6.15 -8.33 4.18
N MET A 45 -5.46 -9.46 4.14
CA MET A 45 -5.40 -10.43 5.23
C MET A 45 -3.97 -10.89 5.43
N ALA A 46 -3.51 -10.82 6.65
CA ALA A 46 -2.17 -11.28 7.02
C ALA A 46 -1.98 -12.79 6.71
N PRO A 47 -0.78 -13.23 6.29
CA PRO A 47 0.39 -12.37 6.18
C PRO A 47 0.45 -11.54 4.90
N ASN A 48 -0.17 -11.94 3.77
CA ASN A 48 0.13 -11.41 2.46
C ASN A 48 -1.03 -11.44 1.44
N LYS A 49 -2.26 -11.78 1.84
CA LYS A 49 -3.40 -11.84 0.91
C LYS A 49 -3.94 -10.45 0.63
N THR A 50 -4.24 -10.17 -0.64
CA THR A 50 -4.76 -8.87 -1.09
C THR A 50 -5.89 -9.05 -2.09
N SER A 51 -6.85 -8.14 -2.06
CA SER A 51 -7.93 -8.04 -3.05
C SER A 51 -8.24 -6.56 -3.27
N MET A 52 -8.37 -6.17 -4.52
CA MET A 52 -8.85 -4.85 -4.92
C MET A 52 -9.93 -5.02 -5.97
N GLU A 53 -11.07 -4.36 -5.76
CA GLU A 53 -12.15 -4.29 -6.73
C GLU A 53 -12.49 -2.82 -6.97
N MET A 54 -12.46 -2.38 -8.22
CA MET A 54 -12.82 -1.03 -8.64
C MET A 54 -14.10 -1.05 -9.44
N SER A 55 -15.03 -0.18 -9.11
CA SER A 55 -16.36 -0.10 -9.75
C SER A 55 -16.67 1.31 -10.21
N ILE A 56 -17.44 1.42 -11.29
CA ILE A 56 -17.96 2.67 -11.83
C ILE A 56 -19.47 2.62 -11.79
N ALA A 57 -20.11 3.67 -11.30
CA ALA A 57 -21.56 3.77 -11.25
C ALA A 57 -22.19 3.54 -12.62
N GLY A 58 -23.15 2.62 -12.71
CA GLY A 58 -23.83 2.22 -13.93
C GLY A 58 -23.06 1.22 -14.82
N MET A 59 -21.78 0.95 -14.56
CA MET A 59 -20.98 -0.03 -15.31
C MET A 59 -20.62 -1.27 -14.48
N GLY A 60 -20.77 -1.19 -13.14
CA GLY A 60 -20.36 -2.26 -12.24
C GLY A 60 -18.85 -2.34 -12.06
N THR A 61 -18.34 -3.50 -11.67
CA THR A 61 -16.91 -3.72 -11.44
C THR A 61 -16.17 -3.73 -12.78
N VAL A 62 -15.16 -2.85 -12.89
CA VAL A 62 -14.36 -2.64 -14.11
C VAL A 62 -12.95 -3.21 -13.98
N MET A 63 -12.47 -3.38 -12.75
CA MET A 63 -11.15 -3.96 -12.46
C MET A 63 -11.20 -4.77 -11.18
N LYS A 64 -10.54 -5.92 -11.19
CA LYS A 64 -10.26 -6.73 -10.00
C LYS A 64 -8.80 -7.15 -10.00
N GLN A 65 -8.22 -7.18 -8.83
CA GLN A 65 -6.91 -7.80 -8.60
C GLN A 65 -7.00 -8.61 -7.31
N LYS A 66 -6.58 -9.86 -7.35
CA LYS A 66 -6.65 -10.76 -6.20
C LYS A 66 -5.37 -11.57 -6.08
N PHE A 67 -4.93 -11.76 -4.84
CA PHE A 67 -3.82 -12.61 -4.48
C PHE A 67 -4.18 -13.41 -3.22
N ASP A 68 -4.13 -14.75 -3.31
CA ASP A 68 -4.56 -15.64 -2.23
C ASP A 68 -3.44 -16.03 -1.25
N GLY A 69 -2.25 -15.43 -1.42
CA GLY A 69 -1.04 -15.74 -0.66
C GLY A 69 -0.04 -16.60 -1.43
N THR A 70 -0.43 -17.18 -2.56
CA THR A 70 0.40 -18.06 -3.40
C THR A 70 0.25 -17.79 -4.88
N THR A 71 -0.95 -17.47 -5.34
CA THR A 71 -1.26 -17.15 -6.73
C THR A 71 -2.17 -15.93 -6.79
N GLY A 72 -2.16 -15.26 -7.92
CA GLY A 72 -2.99 -14.08 -8.12
C GLY A 72 -3.35 -13.84 -9.56
N TYR A 73 -4.29 -12.93 -9.76
CA TYR A 73 -4.72 -12.48 -11.06
C TYR A 73 -5.18 -11.02 -11.04
N ALA A 74 -5.12 -10.40 -12.21
CA ALA A 74 -5.81 -9.16 -12.52
C ALA A 74 -6.90 -9.42 -13.57
N GLU A 75 -8.06 -8.78 -13.42
CA GLU A 75 -9.18 -8.82 -14.38
C GLU A 75 -9.57 -7.40 -14.74
N GLN A 76 -9.59 -7.09 -16.01
CA GLN A 76 -10.03 -5.80 -16.54
C GLN A 76 -10.86 -6.01 -17.80
N GLY A 77 -12.04 -5.37 -17.87
CA GLY A 77 -12.93 -5.50 -19.00
C GLY A 77 -13.38 -6.94 -19.29
N GLY A 78 -13.45 -7.79 -18.27
CA GLY A 78 -13.80 -9.21 -18.39
C GLY A 78 -12.64 -10.12 -18.83
N MET A 79 -11.44 -9.57 -19.07
CA MET A 79 -10.25 -10.35 -19.37
C MET A 79 -9.45 -10.59 -18.10
N LYS A 80 -9.29 -11.87 -17.75
CA LYS A 80 -8.52 -12.31 -16.59
C LYS A 80 -7.11 -12.72 -17.02
N GLN A 81 -6.10 -12.15 -16.38
CA GLN A 81 -4.69 -12.46 -16.59
C GLN A 81 -4.03 -12.87 -15.27
N PRO A 82 -3.24 -13.95 -15.25
CA PRO A 82 -2.48 -14.31 -14.05
C PRO A 82 -1.44 -13.22 -13.74
N MET A 83 -1.13 -13.06 -12.47
CA MET A 83 -0.02 -12.22 -12.04
C MET A 83 1.32 -12.79 -12.54
N SER A 84 2.30 -11.94 -12.76
CA SER A 84 3.64 -12.36 -13.13
C SER A 84 4.32 -13.14 -11.98
N GLU A 85 5.33 -13.95 -12.30
CA GLU A 85 6.10 -14.68 -11.27
C GLU A 85 6.81 -13.70 -10.32
N ASP A 86 7.28 -12.58 -10.82
CA ASP A 86 7.95 -11.54 -10.02
C ASP A 86 6.96 -10.87 -9.05
N ASP A 87 5.77 -10.49 -9.49
CA ASP A 87 4.72 -9.92 -8.64
C ASP A 87 4.27 -10.91 -7.56
N ILE A 88 4.13 -12.18 -7.93
CA ILE A 88 3.80 -13.26 -6.99
C ILE A 88 4.90 -13.39 -5.95
N ALA A 89 6.17 -13.44 -6.35
CA ALA A 89 7.30 -13.57 -5.44
C ALA A 89 7.38 -12.38 -4.47
N GLU A 90 7.17 -11.16 -4.97
CA GLU A 90 7.17 -9.95 -4.15
C GLU A 90 6.04 -9.98 -3.11
N GLN A 91 4.79 -10.23 -3.54
CA GLN A 91 3.67 -10.29 -2.61
C GLN A 91 3.78 -11.46 -1.63
N ALA A 92 4.27 -12.63 -2.07
CA ALA A 92 4.49 -13.78 -1.21
C ALA A 92 5.55 -13.53 -0.13
N SER A 93 6.49 -12.61 -0.37
CA SER A 93 7.54 -12.24 0.59
C SER A 93 7.04 -11.40 1.76
N GLN A 94 5.85 -10.79 1.65
CA GLN A 94 5.27 -9.94 2.69
C GLN A 94 5.00 -10.74 3.97
N LYS A 95 5.40 -10.18 5.13
CA LYS A 95 5.32 -10.85 6.44
C LYS A 95 4.20 -10.31 7.34
N GLY A 96 3.35 -9.44 6.82
CA GLY A 96 2.25 -8.83 7.57
C GLY A 96 1.70 -7.60 6.89
N LEU A 97 0.67 -6.99 7.49
CA LEU A 97 0.03 -5.79 6.96
C LEU A 97 0.82 -4.51 7.23
N PHE A 98 1.80 -4.58 8.15
CA PHE A 98 2.76 -3.52 8.47
C PHE A 98 4.17 -4.12 8.35
N PRO A 99 4.77 -4.14 7.15
CA PRO A 99 6.05 -4.79 6.91
C PRO A 99 7.19 -4.21 7.75
N GLU A 100 7.09 -2.95 8.17
CA GLU A 100 8.06 -2.26 9.03
C GLU A 100 8.26 -2.95 10.39
N ALA A 101 7.23 -3.64 10.90
CA ALA A 101 7.31 -4.42 12.14
C ALA A 101 8.26 -5.63 12.01
N HIS A 102 8.57 -6.02 10.78
CA HIS A 102 9.39 -7.20 10.47
C HIS A 102 10.75 -6.86 9.86
N TYR A 103 11.03 -5.57 9.58
CA TYR A 103 12.32 -5.16 9.04
C TYR A 103 13.44 -5.31 10.08
N THR A 104 14.53 -5.91 9.63
CA THR A 104 15.80 -5.99 10.35
C THR A 104 16.79 -4.97 9.78
N ALA A 105 17.96 -4.83 10.43
CA ALA A 105 19.03 -3.98 9.92
C ALA A 105 19.56 -4.45 8.55
N ASP A 106 19.36 -5.70 8.20
CA ASP A 106 19.76 -6.25 6.90
C ASP A 106 18.76 -5.93 5.79
N ASP A 107 17.51 -5.61 6.12
CA ASP A 107 16.45 -5.33 5.15
C ASP A 107 16.42 -3.85 4.72
N ILE A 108 17.01 -2.95 5.52
CA ILE A 108 16.92 -1.50 5.30
C ILE A 108 18.27 -0.81 5.37
N GLN A 109 18.36 0.36 4.74
CA GLN A 109 19.52 1.25 4.82
C GLN A 109 19.04 2.70 4.93
N LEU A 110 19.48 3.42 5.97
CA LEU A 110 19.28 4.87 6.05
C LEU A 110 20.16 5.54 4.98
N ILE A 111 19.54 6.32 4.11
CA ILE A 111 20.21 7.06 3.03
C ILE A 111 20.52 8.49 3.47
N SER A 112 19.53 9.21 3.99
CA SER A 112 19.68 10.62 4.37
C SER A 112 18.59 11.08 5.35
N LEU A 113 18.87 12.18 6.04
CA LEU A 113 17.86 13.13 6.50
C LEU A 113 17.73 14.18 5.41
N SER A 114 16.55 14.42 4.90
CA SER A 114 16.27 15.34 3.78
C SER A 114 14.95 16.06 4.01
N GLU A 115 14.60 16.98 3.12
CA GLU A 115 13.34 17.71 3.17
C GLU A 115 12.41 17.20 2.06
N LEU A 116 11.16 16.98 2.40
CA LEU A 116 10.07 16.64 1.50
C LEU A 116 8.94 17.66 1.69
N GLU A 117 8.76 18.56 0.73
CA GLU A 117 7.71 19.60 0.76
C GLU A 117 7.69 20.42 2.07
N GLY A 118 8.86 20.78 2.59
CA GLY A 118 8.99 21.56 3.83
C GLY A 118 8.98 20.72 5.12
N THR A 119 8.92 19.39 5.00
CA THR A 119 8.95 18.46 6.14
C THR A 119 10.28 17.71 6.17
N ASP A 120 10.95 17.71 7.32
CA ASP A 120 12.15 16.89 7.52
C ASP A 120 11.78 15.40 7.53
N VAL A 121 12.43 14.61 6.68
CA VAL A 121 12.16 13.19 6.52
C VAL A 121 13.43 12.33 6.55
N TYR A 122 13.32 11.15 7.13
CA TYR A 122 14.31 10.08 6.96
C TYR A 122 14.01 9.31 5.68
N LYS A 123 14.93 9.37 4.71
CA LYS A 123 14.90 8.53 3.50
C LYS A 123 15.58 7.19 3.80
N ILE A 124 14.83 6.11 3.65
CA ILE A 124 15.28 4.73 3.86
C ILE A 124 15.21 3.98 2.52
N LYS A 125 16.27 3.27 2.16
CA LYS A 125 16.22 2.26 1.10
C LYS A 125 15.78 0.94 1.71
N VAL A 126 14.75 0.31 1.13
CA VAL A 126 14.35 -1.06 1.43
C VAL A 126 15.06 -1.96 0.44
N LYS A 127 15.79 -2.97 0.95
CA LYS A 127 16.50 -3.93 0.12
C LYS A 127 15.52 -4.99 -0.40
N GLY A 128 15.57 -5.28 -1.68
CA GLY A 128 14.68 -6.22 -2.34
C GLY A 128 15.07 -6.43 -3.79
N SER A 129 14.21 -7.08 -4.59
CA SER A 129 14.39 -7.32 -6.01
C SER A 129 14.36 -6.03 -6.84
N SER A 130 13.58 -5.04 -6.41
CA SER A 130 13.48 -3.72 -7.03
C SER A 130 14.04 -2.62 -6.13
N GLU A 131 14.39 -1.46 -6.71
CA GLU A 131 14.82 -0.31 -5.93
C GLU A 131 13.61 0.37 -5.29
N SER A 132 13.57 0.40 -3.95
CA SER A 132 12.46 0.95 -3.19
C SER A 132 12.96 1.86 -2.07
N PHE A 133 12.31 3.03 -1.95
CA PHE A 133 12.60 4.01 -0.90
C PHE A 133 11.34 4.35 -0.12
N ARG A 134 11.50 4.65 1.16
CA ARG A 134 10.45 5.12 2.06
C ARG A 134 10.89 6.37 2.79
N TYR A 135 9.96 7.28 2.99
CA TYR A 135 10.19 8.59 3.59
C TYR A 135 9.32 8.73 4.83
N TYR A 136 9.96 8.76 5.98
CA TYR A 136 9.31 8.88 7.28
C TYR A 136 9.52 10.28 7.84
N ASP A 137 8.44 10.93 8.24
CA ASP A 137 8.47 12.21 8.94
C ASP A 137 9.36 12.12 10.19
N ALA A 138 10.36 13.00 10.29
CA ALA A 138 11.34 12.96 11.36
C ALA A 138 10.74 13.35 12.74
N THR A 139 9.59 14.02 12.74
CA THR A 139 8.91 14.49 13.96
C THR A 139 7.83 13.51 14.40
N SER A 140 6.91 13.15 13.51
CA SER A 140 5.78 12.27 13.84
C SER A 140 6.11 10.78 13.71
N GLY A 141 7.15 10.42 12.95
CA GLY A 141 7.50 9.04 12.63
C GLY A 141 6.62 8.41 11.55
N LEU A 142 5.59 9.09 11.04
CA LEU A 142 4.67 8.53 10.05
C LEU A 142 5.32 8.39 8.67
N LEU A 143 4.92 7.37 7.91
CA LEU A 143 5.30 7.17 6.52
C LEU A 143 4.57 8.19 5.63
N LEU A 144 5.30 9.04 4.93
CA LEU A 144 4.72 10.05 4.05
C LEU A 144 4.75 9.65 2.58
N ARG A 145 5.81 8.95 2.15
CA ARG A 145 6.01 8.59 0.74
C ARG A 145 6.73 7.25 0.62
N GLU A 146 6.33 6.51 -0.40
CA GLU A 146 7.06 5.35 -0.93
C GLU A 146 7.41 5.62 -2.39
N GLU A 147 8.62 5.24 -2.81
CA GLU A 147 9.07 5.27 -4.19
C GLU A 147 9.53 3.87 -4.58
N GLY A 148 9.07 3.38 -5.70
CA GLY A 148 9.50 2.11 -6.28
C GLY A 148 9.87 2.31 -7.74
N THR A 149 10.87 1.59 -8.21
CA THR A 149 11.26 1.60 -9.63
C THR A 149 11.17 0.18 -10.16
N GLU A 150 10.37 -0.01 -11.20
CA GLU A 150 10.15 -1.28 -11.86
C GLU A 150 10.61 -1.21 -13.31
N GLU A 151 11.18 -2.30 -13.80
CA GLU A 151 11.53 -2.46 -15.21
C GLU A 151 10.36 -3.12 -15.94
N ALA A 152 9.67 -2.37 -16.81
CA ALA A 152 8.57 -2.87 -17.62
C ALA A 152 8.87 -2.63 -19.11
N GLN A 153 8.88 -3.69 -19.91
CA GLN A 153 9.10 -3.64 -21.36
C GLN A 153 10.41 -2.92 -21.77
N GLY A 154 11.47 -3.05 -20.93
CA GLY A 154 12.76 -2.39 -21.15
C GLY A 154 12.76 -0.89 -20.82
N GLN A 155 11.75 -0.42 -20.12
CA GLN A 155 11.68 0.95 -19.58
C GLN A 155 11.60 0.89 -18.05
N SER A 156 12.34 1.77 -17.41
CA SER A 156 12.30 1.98 -15.97
C SER A 156 11.14 2.92 -15.64
N ILE A 157 10.14 2.43 -14.91
CA ILE A 157 8.99 3.22 -14.47
C ILE A 157 9.11 3.43 -12.96
N THR A 158 9.20 4.68 -12.54
CA THR A 158 9.13 5.03 -11.12
C THR A 158 7.69 5.28 -10.72
N SER A 159 7.23 4.57 -9.69
CA SER A 159 5.98 4.83 -9.01
C SER A 159 6.22 5.53 -7.68
N ILE A 160 5.40 6.53 -7.38
CA ILE A 160 5.42 7.28 -6.12
C ILE A 160 4.06 7.12 -5.47
N THR A 161 4.04 6.65 -4.23
CA THR A 161 2.83 6.61 -3.40
C THR A 161 2.99 7.59 -2.24
N GLU A 162 2.09 8.56 -2.13
CA GLU A 162 2.03 9.53 -1.04
C GLU A 162 0.89 9.16 -0.11
N HIS A 163 1.15 9.20 1.20
CA HIS A 163 0.21 8.90 2.27
C HIS A 163 -0.16 10.17 3.02
N SER A 164 -1.46 10.34 3.31
CA SER A 164 -1.98 11.55 3.98
C SER A 164 -3.23 11.22 4.80
N ASP A 165 -3.73 12.22 5.54
CA ASP A 165 -4.96 12.11 6.32
C ASP A 165 -4.95 10.89 7.25
N TYR A 166 -3.94 10.82 8.10
CA TYR A 166 -3.81 9.75 9.08
C TYR A 166 -4.85 9.88 10.18
N ARG A 167 -5.60 8.79 10.44
CA ARG A 167 -6.64 8.72 11.47
C ARG A 167 -6.51 7.47 12.31
N VAL A 168 -6.94 7.54 13.56
CA VAL A 168 -6.95 6.38 14.47
C VAL A 168 -8.18 5.52 14.21
N VAL A 169 -7.97 4.25 13.89
CA VAL A 169 -9.01 3.22 13.76
C VAL A 169 -8.65 2.06 14.68
N ASN A 170 -9.49 1.79 15.68
CA ASN A 170 -9.28 0.73 16.69
C ASN A 170 -7.87 0.76 17.32
N GLY A 171 -7.35 1.99 17.59
CA GLY A 171 -6.04 2.17 18.21
C GLY A 171 -4.84 2.12 17.25
N VAL A 172 -5.08 1.95 15.95
CA VAL A 172 -4.04 1.96 14.92
C VAL A 172 -4.18 3.20 14.04
N MET A 173 -3.07 3.91 13.79
CA MET A 173 -3.02 5.07 12.92
C MET A 173 -2.92 4.61 11.46
N ILE A 174 -3.94 4.93 10.65
CA ILE A 174 -4.10 4.49 9.26
C ILE A 174 -4.22 5.71 8.34
N PRO A 175 -3.52 5.74 7.17
CA PRO A 175 -3.70 6.80 6.18
C PRO A 175 -5.03 6.63 5.44
N PHE A 176 -5.84 7.69 5.40
CA PHE A 176 -7.10 7.74 4.65
C PHE A 176 -6.90 8.30 3.24
N GLY A 177 -5.83 9.05 3.01
CA GLY A 177 -5.42 9.55 1.71
C GLY A 177 -4.24 8.77 1.15
N ARG A 178 -4.34 8.32 -0.10
CA ARG A 178 -3.24 7.73 -0.86
C ARG A 178 -3.27 8.29 -2.27
N LYS A 179 -2.14 8.83 -2.74
CA LYS A 179 -1.97 9.29 -4.11
C LYS A 179 -0.84 8.52 -4.77
N ILE A 180 -1.13 7.87 -5.88
CA ILE A 180 -0.17 7.09 -6.67
C ILE A 180 0.13 7.83 -7.96
N THR A 181 1.41 8.09 -8.22
CA THR A 181 1.90 8.66 -9.47
C THR A 181 2.80 7.63 -10.14
N ALA A 182 2.44 7.19 -11.33
CA ALA A 182 3.21 6.24 -12.14
C ALA A 182 3.30 6.74 -13.58
N GLY A 183 4.45 7.28 -13.96
CA GLY A 183 4.60 7.97 -15.23
C GLY A 183 3.58 9.13 -15.37
N PRO A 184 2.76 9.15 -16.45
CA PRO A 184 1.76 10.20 -16.65
C PRO A 184 0.46 9.97 -15.87
N GLN A 185 0.30 8.83 -15.18
CA GLN A 185 -0.93 8.51 -14.46
C GLN A 185 -0.86 8.99 -13.03
N ILE A 186 -1.93 9.67 -12.59
CA ILE A 186 -2.13 10.06 -11.19
C ILE A 186 -3.47 9.50 -10.73
N ILE A 187 -3.43 8.68 -9.67
CA ILE A 187 -4.59 8.03 -9.08
C ILE A 187 -4.64 8.38 -7.60
N GLY A 188 -5.71 9.01 -7.17
CA GLY A 188 -5.98 9.30 -5.77
C GLY A 188 -7.01 8.33 -5.19
N PHE A 189 -6.75 7.83 -3.99
CA PHE A 189 -7.69 7.07 -3.17
C PHE A 189 -7.98 7.88 -1.91
N THR A 190 -9.26 8.12 -1.64
CA THR A 190 -9.72 8.73 -0.39
C THR A 190 -10.61 7.73 0.33
N ALA A 191 -10.13 7.17 1.42
CA ALA A 191 -10.90 6.21 2.20
C ALA A 191 -12.13 6.89 2.80
N THR A 192 -13.30 6.33 2.55
CA THR A 192 -14.56 6.73 3.17
C THR A 192 -14.82 5.93 4.44
N GLU A 193 -14.28 4.71 4.50
CA GLU A 193 -14.38 3.82 5.64
C GLU A 193 -13.15 2.90 5.70
N VAL A 194 -12.68 2.63 6.92
CA VAL A 194 -11.62 1.64 7.18
C VAL A 194 -12.09 0.72 8.29
N ILE A 195 -12.04 -0.59 8.04
CA ILE A 195 -12.49 -1.63 8.96
C ILE A 195 -11.33 -2.58 9.25
N ILE A 196 -11.09 -2.82 10.56
CA ILE A 196 -10.03 -3.70 11.05
C ILE A 196 -10.64 -4.95 11.69
N ASN A 197 -10.11 -6.13 11.35
CA ASN A 197 -10.45 -7.43 11.92
C ASN A 197 -11.90 -7.88 11.76
N SER A 198 -12.61 -7.34 10.77
CA SER A 198 -13.94 -7.78 10.37
C SER A 198 -14.18 -7.54 8.87
N GLU A 199 -15.31 -8.01 8.33
CA GLU A 199 -15.74 -7.85 6.93
C GLU A 199 -14.77 -8.39 5.86
N VAL A 200 -13.77 -9.21 6.26
CA VAL A 200 -12.80 -9.84 5.36
C VAL A 200 -12.72 -11.33 5.66
N SER A 201 -12.84 -12.14 4.63
CA SER A 201 -12.81 -13.61 4.71
C SER A 201 -11.90 -14.20 3.62
N GLU A 202 -11.55 -15.48 3.78
CA GLU A 202 -10.74 -16.22 2.81
C GLU A 202 -11.32 -16.24 1.39
N THR A 203 -12.64 -16.10 1.24
CA THR A 203 -13.31 -16.12 -0.05
C THR A 203 -13.10 -14.83 -0.85
N ASP A 204 -12.70 -13.74 -0.18
CA ASP A 204 -12.46 -12.46 -0.84
C ASP A 204 -11.24 -12.49 -1.78
N PHE A 205 -10.34 -13.45 -1.57
CA PHE A 205 -9.06 -13.55 -2.28
C PHE A 205 -9.04 -14.61 -3.40
N LYS A 206 -10.18 -15.25 -3.67
CA LYS A 206 -10.31 -16.32 -4.70
C LYS A 206 -10.89 -15.82 -6.01
#